data_329880fa7531e4b4529adda99f7a0460
#
_entry.id   329880fa7531e4b4529adda99f7a0460
#
_cell.length_a   1.000
_cell.length_b   1.000
_cell.length_c   1.000
_cell.angle_alpha   90.00
_cell.angle_beta   90.00
_cell.angle_gamma   90.00
#
_symmetry.space_group_name_H-M   'P 1'
#
loop_
_entity.id
_entity.type
_entity.pdbx_description
1 polymer ?
#
loop_
_entity_poly.entity_id
_entity_poly.type
_entity_poly.pdbx_seq_one_letter_code
_entity_poly.pdbx_strand_id
1 'polypeptide(L)'
;MANQRLTDKTELTAPLSGDLFHMVDVSDTTGSTAGTSKKIKSESIITTTAALSLDSTAVSALDTSPATLLSASGSGFGYVVHGVTIVVTYVSLDNGTNLNLYVGPEGSGTTYYWMQQRTFYRNISTDTTYQLSAANGSTGLGAYSIDNKGVKMWTSASIAGDCTIKVYTTYTKITL
;
A
#
# COMPACT_ATOMS: atom_id res chain seq x y z
N MET A 1 -10.19 42.62 11.07
CA MET A 1 -10.46 41.16 11.20
C MET A 1 -9.99 40.70 12.57
N ALA A 2 -10.84 40.03 13.36
CA ALA A 2 -10.44 39.51 14.66
C ALA A 2 -9.37 38.44 14.49
N ASN A 3 -8.25 38.56 15.23
CA ASN A 3 -7.20 37.54 15.29
C ASN A 3 -7.76 36.32 16.04
N GLN A 4 -8.24 35.31 15.33
CA GLN A 4 -8.62 34.05 15.96
C GLN A 4 -7.35 33.24 16.28
N ARG A 5 -7.25 32.74 17.50
CA ARG A 5 -6.19 31.82 17.90
C ARG A 5 -6.39 30.48 17.16
N LEU A 6 -5.31 29.74 16.96
CA LEU A 6 -5.39 28.41 16.33
C LEU A 6 -6.29 27.45 17.12
N THR A 7 -6.28 27.61 18.46
CA THR A 7 -7.16 26.84 19.40
C THR A 7 -8.65 27.16 19.29
N ASP A 8 -9.00 28.26 18.63
CA ASP A 8 -10.41 28.69 18.46
C ASP A 8 -11.00 28.14 17.14
N LYS A 9 -10.22 27.33 16.40
CA LYS A 9 -10.66 26.68 15.15
C LYS A 9 -11.29 25.33 15.44
N THR A 10 -12.30 25.00 14.65
CA THR A 10 -12.88 23.64 14.68
C THR A 10 -11.82 22.63 14.26
N GLU A 11 -11.70 21.56 15.03
CA GLU A 11 -10.77 20.48 14.72
C GLU A 11 -11.17 19.78 13.40
N LEU A 12 -10.22 19.57 12.53
CA LEU A 12 -10.37 18.77 11.31
C LEU A 12 -10.04 17.32 11.65
N THR A 13 -11.09 16.51 11.91
CA THR A 13 -10.91 15.10 12.32
C THR A 13 -10.68 14.13 11.18
N ALA A 14 -11.00 14.52 9.95
CA ALA A 14 -10.84 13.69 8.75
C ALA A 14 -10.32 14.54 7.56
N PRO A 15 -9.00 14.80 7.47
CA PRO A 15 -8.45 15.56 6.37
C PRO A 15 -8.59 14.80 5.04
N LEU A 16 -8.97 15.51 3.98
CA LEU A 16 -9.04 15.02 2.62
C LEU A 16 -7.74 15.35 1.86
N SER A 17 -7.48 14.66 0.75
CA SER A 17 -6.25 14.84 -0.06
C SER A 17 -6.03 16.27 -0.56
N GLY A 18 -7.08 17.05 -0.72
CA GLY A 18 -7.02 18.47 -1.13
C GLY A 18 -6.81 19.46 0.00
N ASP A 19 -6.89 19.02 1.26
CA ASP A 19 -6.74 19.92 2.40
C ASP A 19 -5.29 20.43 2.53
N LEU A 20 -5.13 21.63 3.02
CA LEU A 20 -3.85 22.30 3.15
C LEU A 20 -3.52 22.54 4.62
N PHE A 21 -2.34 22.12 5.03
CA PHE A 21 -1.77 22.46 6.33
C PHE A 21 -0.91 23.72 6.21
N HIS A 22 -1.02 24.59 7.19
CA HIS A 22 -0.14 25.75 7.30
C HIS A 22 1.10 25.38 8.11
N MET A 23 2.27 25.71 7.58
CA MET A 23 3.57 25.49 8.22
C MET A 23 4.36 26.79 8.20
N VAL A 24 5.28 26.95 9.14
CA VAL A 24 6.33 27.96 9.09
C VAL A 24 7.64 27.25 8.77
N ASP A 25 8.21 27.57 7.61
CA ASP A 25 9.55 27.11 7.21
C ASP A 25 10.57 28.07 7.85
N VAL A 26 11.16 27.64 8.95
CA VAL A 26 12.14 28.45 9.72
C VAL A 26 13.50 28.55 9.02
N SER A 27 13.77 27.74 8.02
CA SER A 27 14.99 27.81 7.19
C SER A 27 14.86 28.84 6.07
N ASP A 28 13.64 29.17 5.64
CA ASP A 28 13.38 30.22 4.65
C ASP A 28 13.05 31.55 5.34
N THR A 29 14.02 32.41 5.41
CA THR A 29 13.90 33.72 6.05
C THR A 29 13.60 34.87 5.07
N THR A 30 13.25 34.60 3.83
CA THR A 30 12.99 35.60 2.79
C THR A 30 11.83 36.53 3.10
N GLY A 31 10.81 36.06 3.81
CA GLY A 31 9.63 36.86 4.21
C GLY A 31 9.68 37.40 5.64
N SER A 32 10.47 36.78 6.52
CA SER A 32 10.61 37.14 7.94
C SER A 32 11.78 36.41 8.57
N THR A 33 12.46 37.02 9.54
CA THR A 33 13.50 36.37 10.34
C THR A 33 12.98 35.20 11.18
N ALA A 34 11.66 35.12 11.41
CA ALA A 34 11.00 34.02 12.11
C ALA A 34 10.59 32.84 11.17
N GLY A 35 10.91 32.95 9.87
CA GLY A 35 10.56 31.96 8.86
C GLY A 35 9.43 32.43 7.93
N THR A 36 9.22 31.69 6.85
CA THR A 36 8.21 31.98 5.82
C THR A 36 7.04 30.99 5.93
N SER A 37 5.82 31.53 5.84
CA SER A 37 4.60 30.70 5.84
C SER A 37 4.50 29.89 4.57
N LYS A 38 4.35 28.59 4.70
CA LYS A 38 4.18 27.62 3.60
C LYS A 38 2.88 26.86 3.75
N LYS A 39 2.40 26.33 2.63
CA LYS A 39 1.28 25.37 2.58
C LYS A 39 1.82 24.02 2.20
N ILE A 40 1.38 22.99 2.89
CA ILE A 40 1.64 21.61 2.51
C ILE A 40 0.32 20.90 2.31
N LYS A 41 0.19 20.13 1.25
CA LYS A 41 -1.00 19.31 1.02
C LYS A 41 -1.02 18.12 1.96
N SER A 42 -2.20 17.74 2.44
CA SER A 42 -2.40 16.56 3.28
C SER A 42 -1.82 15.29 2.65
N GLU A 43 -1.97 15.12 1.33
CA GLU A 43 -1.42 13.99 0.57
C GLU A 43 0.10 13.84 0.67
N SER A 44 0.82 14.92 1.00
CA SER A 44 2.28 14.91 1.17
C SER A 44 2.74 14.43 2.54
N ILE A 45 1.83 14.32 3.52
CA ILE A 45 2.12 13.92 4.91
C ILE A 45 1.32 12.71 5.37
N ILE A 46 0.28 12.32 4.65
CA ILE A 46 -0.61 11.21 5.05
C ILE A 46 -0.30 9.99 4.19
N THR A 47 -0.11 8.85 4.85
CA THR A 47 -0.13 7.56 4.17
C THR A 47 -1.54 7.26 3.69
N THR A 48 -1.67 6.87 2.43
CA THR A 48 -2.96 6.51 1.84
C THR A 48 -3.18 5.00 1.95
N THR A 49 -4.42 4.58 2.19
CA THR A 49 -4.80 3.17 2.18
C THR A 49 -5.74 2.91 1.02
N ALA A 50 -5.35 2.00 0.12
CA ALA A 50 -6.22 1.45 -0.91
C ALA A 50 -6.77 0.10 -0.46
N ALA A 51 -8.04 -0.19 -0.81
CA ALA A 51 -8.69 -1.45 -0.52
C ALA A 51 -9.10 -2.15 -1.82
N LEU A 52 -8.88 -3.48 -1.88
CA LEU A 52 -9.27 -4.35 -2.98
C LEU A 52 -9.98 -5.57 -2.41
N SER A 53 -11.08 -5.98 -3.02
CA SER A 53 -11.77 -7.23 -2.70
C SER A 53 -11.63 -8.20 -3.88
N LEU A 54 -11.27 -9.44 -3.59
CA LEU A 54 -11.15 -10.53 -4.54
C LEU A 54 -12.13 -11.63 -4.17
N ASP A 55 -12.92 -12.09 -5.11
CA ASP A 55 -13.76 -13.29 -4.98
C ASP A 55 -12.92 -14.57 -5.13
N SER A 56 -13.52 -15.72 -4.93
CA SER A 56 -12.84 -17.02 -5.01
C SER A 56 -12.24 -17.29 -6.38
N THR A 57 -12.87 -16.84 -7.45
CA THR A 57 -12.35 -17.01 -8.82
C THR A 57 -11.08 -16.19 -9.02
N ALA A 58 -11.09 -14.92 -8.63
CA ALA A 58 -9.92 -14.07 -8.71
C ALA A 58 -8.78 -14.55 -7.80
N VAL A 59 -9.11 -15.07 -6.61
CA VAL A 59 -8.12 -15.61 -5.67
C VAL A 59 -7.46 -16.87 -6.25
N SER A 60 -8.22 -17.79 -6.84
CA SER A 60 -7.66 -19.01 -7.43
C SER A 60 -6.76 -18.75 -8.63
N ALA A 61 -6.95 -17.62 -9.33
CA ALA A 61 -6.20 -17.25 -10.51
C ALA A 61 -4.97 -16.35 -10.23
N LEU A 62 -4.64 -16.08 -8.96
CA LEU A 62 -3.56 -15.13 -8.60
C LEU A 62 -2.16 -15.51 -9.14
N ASP A 63 -1.93 -16.79 -9.44
CA ASP A 63 -0.68 -17.29 -10.03
C ASP A 63 -0.55 -16.93 -11.53
N THR A 64 -1.66 -16.89 -12.25
CA THR A 64 -1.70 -16.62 -13.69
C THR A 64 -2.22 -15.24 -14.02
N SER A 65 -3.03 -14.65 -13.14
CA SER A 65 -3.63 -13.32 -13.26
C SER A 65 -3.40 -12.49 -11.97
N PRO A 66 -2.23 -11.89 -11.81
CA PRO A 66 -1.90 -11.07 -10.64
C PRO A 66 -2.88 -9.93 -10.40
N ALA A 67 -3.32 -9.77 -9.15
CA ALA A 67 -4.23 -8.71 -8.76
C ALA A 67 -3.52 -7.35 -8.70
N THR A 68 -4.12 -6.31 -9.27
CA THR A 68 -3.62 -4.94 -9.20
C THR A 68 -4.05 -4.29 -7.88
N LEU A 69 -3.10 -4.06 -6.98
CA LEU A 69 -3.33 -3.34 -5.71
C LEU A 69 -3.35 -1.83 -5.92
N LEU A 70 -2.42 -1.33 -6.73
CA LEU A 70 -2.35 0.07 -7.14
C LEU A 70 -2.08 0.12 -8.65
N SER A 71 -2.84 0.93 -9.37
CA SER A 71 -2.61 1.20 -10.80
C SER A 71 -1.28 1.93 -11.00
N ALA A 72 -0.77 1.96 -12.24
CA ALA A 72 0.47 2.66 -12.57
C ALA A 72 0.47 4.11 -12.04
N SER A 73 1.59 4.52 -11.43
CA SER A 73 1.71 5.79 -10.71
C SER A 73 1.73 7.03 -11.63
N GLY A 74 2.00 6.85 -12.92
CA GLY A 74 2.30 7.90 -13.89
C GLY A 74 3.80 8.17 -14.00
N SER A 75 4.24 8.68 -15.15
CA SER A 75 5.65 9.01 -15.41
C SER A 75 6.18 10.03 -14.41
N GLY A 76 7.37 9.84 -13.89
CA GLY A 76 8.00 10.67 -12.87
C GLY A 76 7.46 10.41 -11.45
N PHE A 77 6.67 9.34 -11.25
CA PHE A 77 6.14 8.97 -9.95
C PHE A 77 6.36 7.49 -9.65
N GLY A 78 6.45 7.19 -8.37
CA GLY A 78 6.53 5.83 -7.84
C GLY A 78 5.72 5.66 -6.57
N TYR A 79 5.65 4.41 -6.09
CA TYR A 79 5.02 4.09 -4.80
C TYR A 79 6.04 3.56 -3.80
N VAL A 80 5.96 4.07 -2.58
CA VAL A 80 6.55 3.44 -1.39
C VAL A 80 5.42 2.73 -0.65
N VAL A 81 5.43 1.41 -0.65
CA VAL A 81 4.43 0.59 0.05
C VAL A 81 4.94 0.33 1.46
N HIS A 82 4.18 0.79 2.46
CA HIS A 82 4.55 0.66 3.88
C HIS A 82 4.10 -0.68 4.46
N GLY A 83 2.98 -1.20 3.99
CA GLY A 83 2.46 -2.47 4.44
C GLY A 83 1.24 -2.93 3.64
N VAL A 84 0.99 -4.24 3.69
CA VAL A 84 -0.18 -4.86 3.10
C VAL A 84 -0.83 -5.76 4.14
N THR A 85 -2.11 -5.49 4.43
CA THR A 85 -2.93 -6.33 5.29
C THR A 85 -3.89 -7.13 4.42
N ILE A 86 -3.91 -8.44 4.59
CA ILE A 86 -4.75 -9.36 3.83
C ILE A 86 -5.68 -10.07 4.80
N VAL A 87 -6.97 -9.87 4.62
CA VAL A 87 -8.02 -10.53 5.39
C VAL A 87 -8.62 -11.61 4.50
N VAL A 88 -8.45 -12.85 4.90
CA VAL A 88 -9.01 -14.03 4.21
C VAL A 88 -10.30 -14.44 4.93
N THR A 89 -11.41 -14.47 4.21
CA THR A 89 -12.65 -15.08 4.69
C THR A 89 -12.69 -16.52 4.17
N TYR A 90 -12.56 -17.45 5.07
CA TYR A 90 -12.53 -18.88 4.79
C TYR A 90 -13.92 -19.44 4.51
N VAL A 91 -14.06 -20.28 3.47
CA VAL A 91 -15.32 -20.94 3.15
C VAL A 91 -15.14 -22.44 3.11
N SER A 92 -14.09 -22.96 2.46
CA SER A 92 -13.87 -24.41 2.31
C SER A 92 -12.39 -24.79 2.39
N LEU A 93 -12.05 -26.00 2.01
CA LEU A 93 -10.73 -26.63 2.18
C LEU A 93 -9.56 -25.76 1.74
N ASP A 94 -8.50 -25.80 2.54
CA ASP A 94 -7.24 -25.16 2.23
C ASP A 94 -6.49 -25.91 1.11
N ASN A 95 -5.45 -25.31 0.60
CA ASN A 95 -4.67 -25.86 -0.51
C ASN A 95 -3.72 -27.00 -0.09
N GLY A 96 -3.53 -27.27 1.19
CA GLY A 96 -2.60 -28.30 1.70
C GLY A 96 -1.14 -28.14 1.26
N THR A 97 -0.84 -27.22 0.34
CA THR A 97 0.49 -26.97 -0.24
C THR A 97 1.10 -25.67 0.29
N ASN A 98 2.43 -25.61 0.27
CA ASN A 98 3.16 -24.40 0.63
C ASN A 98 3.07 -23.39 -0.52
N LEU A 99 2.13 -22.48 -0.44
CA LEU A 99 2.07 -21.34 -1.35
C LEU A 99 2.84 -20.15 -0.77
N ASN A 100 3.50 -19.43 -1.65
CA ASN A 100 4.03 -18.12 -1.32
C ASN A 100 3.15 -17.07 -1.98
N LEU A 101 2.83 -16.03 -1.23
CA LEU A 101 2.19 -14.83 -1.75
C LEU A 101 3.22 -13.72 -1.82
N TYR A 102 3.21 -12.99 -2.90
CA TYR A 102 4.15 -11.92 -3.22
C TYR A 102 3.43 -10.61 -3.47
N VAL A 103 4.06 -9.51 -3.08
CA VAL A 103 3.65 -8.14 -3.43
C VAL A 103 4.86 -7.41 -3.98
N GLY A 104 4.72 -6.80 -5.15
CA GLY A 104 5.81 -6.10 -5.81
C GLY A 104 5.35 -5.20 -6.95
N PRO A 105 6.32 -4.60 -7.66
CA PRO A 105 6.04 -3.73 -8.79
C PRO A 105 5.50 -4.53 -9.98
N GLU A 106 4.65 -3.88 -10.76
CA GLU A 106 4.09 -4.45 -11.98
C GLU A 106 5.18 -4.85 -12.98
N GLY A 107 5.04 -6.06 -13.55
CA GLY A 107 5.96 -6.59 -14.56
C GLY A 107 7.25 -7.20 -14.00
N SER A 108 7.40 -7.28 -12.67
CA SER A 108 8.59 -7.87 -12.02
C SER A 108 8.63 -9.40 -12.07
N GLY A 109 7.52 -10.06 -12.37
CA GLY A 109 7.40 -11.51 -12.29
C GLY A 109 7.65 -12.02 -10.87
N THR A 110 8.09 -13.28 -10.74
CA THR A 110 8.44 -13.88 -9.44
C THR A 110 9.83 -13.50 -8.93
N THR A 111 10.60 -12.74 -9.71
CA THR A 111 12.00 -12.44 -9.40
C THR A 111 12.17 -11.23 -8.49
N TYR A 112 11.29 -10.21 -8.63
CA TYR A 112 11.38 -8.98 -7.86
C TYR A 112 10.08 -8.76 -7.11
N TYR A 113 10.12 -8.90 -5.79
CA TYR A 113 9.02 -8.59 -4.89
C TYR A 113 9.56 -7.84 -3.67
N TRP A 114 8.71 -6.99 -3.10
CA TRP A 114 9.07 -6.21 -1.89
C TRP A 114 8.68 -6.94 -0.61
N MET A 115 7.59 -7.71 -0.69
CA MET A 115 7.02 -8.43 0.45
C MET A 115 6.66 -9.84 0.04
N GLN A 116 6.83 -10.77 0.96
CA GLN A 116 6.48 -12.17 0.77
C GLN A 116 5.79 -12.70 2.03
N GLN A 117 4.68 -13.38 1.88
CA GLN A 117 4.10 -14.25 2.89
C GLN A 117 4.39 -15.69 2.49
N ARG A 118 5.26 -16.36 3.23
CA ARG A 118 5.51 -17.79 3.07
C ARG A 118 4.38 -18.60 3.68
N THR A 119 4.09 -19.76 3.11
CA THR A 119 3.01 -20.63 3.58
C THR A 119 1.64 -19.94 3.65
N PHE A 120 1.40 -19.03 2.69
CA PHE A 120 0.12 -18.37 2.56
C PHE A 120 -0.98 -19.40 2.30
N TYR A 121 -2.14 -19.24 2.94
CA TYR A 121 -3.31 -20.11 2.78
C TYR A 121 -3.05 -21.61 3.06
N ARG A 122 -2.13 -21.93 3.97
CA ARG A 122 -1.87 -23.29 4.39
C ARG A 122 -2.51 -23.60 5.73
N ASN A 123 -3.25 -24.72 5.82
CA ASN A 123 -3.88 -25.20 7.05
C ASN A 123 -4.80 -24.17 7.72
N ILE A 124 -5.37 -23.22 6.95
CA ILE A 124 -6.39 -22.35 7.50
C ILE A 124 -7.73 -23.05 7.50
N SER A 125 -8.45 -22.97 8.60
CA SER A 125 -9.80 -23.53 8.80
C SER A 125 -10.78 -22.48 9.33
N THR A 126 -10.33 -21.24 9.43
CA THR A 126 -11.08 -20.09 9.92
C THR A 126 -10.60 -18.83 9.21
N ASP A 127 -11.35 -17.75 9.36
CA ASP A 127 -10.93 -16.42 8.90
C ASP A 127 -9.56 -16.07 9.46
N THR A 128 -8.69 -15.59 8.60
CA THR A 128 -7.29 -15.32 8.92
C THR A 128 -6.83 -13.98 8.39
N THR A 129 -5.99 -13.28 9.15
CA THR A 129 -5.39 -12.02 8.73
C THR A 129 -3.88 -12.16 8.64
N TYR A 130 -3.31 -11.74 7.50
CA TYR A 130 -1.87 -11.65 7.28
C TYR A 130 -1.46 -10.19 7.21
N GLN A 131 -0.32 -9.88 7.81
CA GLN A 131 0.30 -8.56 7.70
C GLN A 131 1.68 -8.71 7.07
N LEU A 132 1.88 -8.04 5.95
CA LEU A 132 3.15 -8.03 5.23
C LEU A 132 3.79 -6.65 5.39
N SER A 133 5.08 -6.65 5.72
CA SER A 133 5.90 -5.46 5.74
C SER A 133 7.18 -5.66 4.92
N ALA A 134 7.81 -4.60 4.49
CA ALA A 134 9.04 -4.65 3.68
C ALA A 134 10.21 -5.39 4.36
N ALA A 135 10.17 -5.54 5.68
CA ALA A 135 11.22 -6.24 6.46
C ALA A 135 11.15 -7.78 6.33
N ASN A 136 10.07 -8.35 5.83
CA ASN A 136 9.87 -9.81 5.79
C ASN A 136 10.36 -10.46 4.49
N GLY A 137 11.63 -10.22 4.13
CA GLY A 137 12.35 -11.10 3.26
C GLY A 137 12.28 -10.82 1.76
N SER A 138 12.58 -9.61 1.33
CA SER A 138 12.93 -9.40 -0.06
C SER A 138 14.29 -10.08 -0.36
N THR A 139 14.27 -11.22 -1.01
CA THR A 139 15.48 -11.87 -1.50
C THR A 139 15.86 -11.38 -2.91
N GLY A 140 15.02 -10.59 -3.53
CA GLY A 140 15.27 -9.99 -4.84
C GLY A 140 15.83 -8.57 -4.72
N LEU A 141 17.07 -8.41 -4.27
CA LEU A 141 17.78 -7.12 -4.20
C LEU A 141 18.26 -6.61 -5.57
N GLY A 142 17.53 -6.89 -6.65
CA GLY A 142 17.78 -6.26 -7.93
C GLY A 142 17.26 -4.82 -7.94
N ALA A 143 18.03 -3.89 -8.51
CA ALA A 143 17.51 -2.56 -8.81
C ALA A 143 16.37 -2.70 -9.83
N TYR A 144 15.15 -2.42 -9.41
CA TYR A 144 13.98 -2.41 -10.26
C TYR A 144 13.38 -1.01 -10.30
N SER A 145 13.16 -0.49 -11.50
CA SER A 145 12.55 0.83 -11.65
C SER A 145 11.10 0.80 -11.17
N ILE A 146 10.76 1.74 -10.30
CA ILE A 146 9.38 1.96 -9.82
C ILE A 146 8.66 3.08 -10.57
N ASP A 147 9.35 3.74 -11.52
CA ASP A 147 8.75 4.81 -12.32
C ASP A 147 7.60 4.27 -13.17
N ASN A 148 6.46 4.93 -13.06
CA ASN A 148 5.23 4.57 -13.76
C ASN A 148 4.82 3.08 -13.59
N LYS A 149 5.13 2.48 -12.44
CA LYS A 149 4.73 1.11 -12.14
C LYS A 149 3.57 1.07 -11.17
N GLY A 150 2.66 0.13 -11.43
CA GLY A 150 1.64 -0.27 -10.47
C GLY A 150 2.22 -1.21 -9.41
N VAL A 151 1.40 -1.56 -8.44
CA VAL A 151 1.69 -2.58 -7.43
C VAL A 151 0.77 -3.75 -7.63
N LYS A 152 1.33 -4.95 -7.71
CA LYS A 152 0.59 -6.19 -7.90
C LYS A 152 0.83 -7.20 -6.79
N MET A 153 -0.14 -8.09 -6.64
CA MET A 153 -0.10 -9.25 -5.74
C MET A 153 -0.30 -10.52 -6.56
N TRP A 154 0.50 -11.54 -6.29
CA TRP A 154 0.40 -12.85 -6.96
C TRP A 154 0.83 -13.99 -6.03
N THR A 155 0.56 -15.22 -6.42
CA THR A 155 0.95 -16.44 -5.69
C THR A 155 1.91 -17.28 -6.49
N SER A 156 2.63 -18.19 -5.84
CA SER A 156 3.57 -19.11 -6.49
C SER A 156 2.89 -20.25 -7.26
N ALA A 157 1.62 -20.51 -6.96
CA ALA A 157 0.76 -21.50 -7.62
C ALA A 157 -0.70 -21.15 -7.37
N SER A 158 -1.62 -21.81 -8.08
CA SER A 158 -3.06 -21.66 -7.91
C SER A 158 -3.51 -22.02 -6.49
N ILE A 159 -4.45 -21.27 -5.96
CA ILE A 159 -5.09 -21.56 -4.68
C ILE A 159 -6.30 -22.47 -4.94
N ALA A 160 -6.27 -23.66 -4.36
CA ALA A 160 -7.43 -24.54 -4.32
C ALA A 160 -8.32 -24.19 -3.12
N GLY A 161 -9.60 -24.41 -3.25
CA GLY A 161 -10.58 -24.11 -2.21
C GLY A 161 -11.35 -22.82 -2.50
N ASP A 162 -12.31 -22.53 -1.63
CA ASP A 162 -13.19 -21.37 -1.75
C ASP A 162 -12.91 -20.38 -0.62
N CYS A 163 -12.49 -19.17 -0.99
CA CYS A 163 -12.29 -18.07 -0.06
C CYS A 163 -12.45 -16.74 -0.77
N THR A 164 -12.71 -15.69 -0.01
CA THR A 164 -12.62 -14.32 -0.48
C THR A 164 -11.51 -13.58 0.27
N ILE A 165 -10.89 -12.62 -0.40
CA ILE A 165 -9.79 -11.86 0.18
C ILE A 165 -10.10 -10.38 0.11
N LYS A 166 -9.89 -9.65 1.23
CA LYS A 166 -9.81 -8.20 1.24
C LYS A 166 -8.36 -7.79 1.49
N VAL A 167 -7.83 -6.93 0.64
CA VAL A 167 -6.45 -6.43 0.72
C VAL A 167 -6.48 -4.95 1.00
N TYR A 168 -5.74 -4.52 2.02
CA TYR A 168 -5.53 -3.11 2.36
C TYR A 168 -4.06 -2.79 2.16
N THR A 169 -3.77 -1.88 1.24
CA THR A 169 -2.41 -1.45 0.90
C THR A 169 -2.17 -0.04 1.41
N THR A 170 -1.23 0.13 2.34
CA THR A 170 -0.83 1.44 2.87
C THR A 170 0.43 1.91 2.14
N TYR A 171 0.39 3.08 1.54
CA TYR A 171 1.44 3.57 0.66
C TYR A 171 1.58 5.09 0.68
N THR A 172 2.71 5.57 0.17
CA THR A 172 2.93 6.97 -0.22
C THR A 172 3.30 7.02 -1.70
N LYS A 173 2.66 7.92 -2.46
CA LYS A 173 3.08 8.25 -3.82
C LYS A 173 4.20 9.29 -3.74
N ILE A 174 5.32 9.02 -4.41
CA ILE A 174 6.49 9.89 -4.41
C ILE A 174 6.80 10.39 -5.83
N THR A 175 7.43 11.57 -5.93
CA THR A 175 8.04 12.06 -7.17
C THR A 175 9.45 11.46 -7.29
N LEU A 176 9.83 11.03 -8.50
CA LEU A 176 11.13 10.44 -8.81
C LEU A 176 12.04 11.40 -9.55
#